data_c70bd32a62ae834be33174e730ed71fb
#
_entry.id   c70bd32a62ae834be33174e730ed71fb
#
_cell.length_a   1.000
_cell.length_b   1.000
_cell.length_c   1.000
_cell.angle_alpha   90.00
_cell.angle_beta   90.00
_cell.angle_gamma   90.00
#
_symmetry.space_group_name_H-M   'P 1'
#
loop_
_entity.id
_entity.type
_entity.pdbx_description
1 polymer ?
#
loop_
_entity_poly.entity_id
_entity_poly.type
_entity_poly.pdbx_seq_one_letter_code
_entity_poly.pdbx_strand_id
1 'polypeptide(L)'
;MKLINIGFGSMVAANRLLAIVAPDSAPIKRVVQEARERGMLIDASYGRKTKTVILMDTDHVILSAIPTETLYARWMDIQEPEMEEENQ
;
A
#
# COMPACT_ATOMS: atom_id res chain seq x y z
N MET A 1 3.14 -4.23 16.31
CA MET A 1 2.99 -3.61 14.98
C MET A 1 3.13 -4.64 13.89
N LYS A 2 2.23 -4.64 12.92
CA LYS A 2 2.29 -5.55 11.80
C LYS A 2 2.78 -4.83 10.57
N LEU A 3 3.59 -5.52 9.75
CA LEU A 3 4.17 -4.95 8.55
C LEU A 3 3.68 -5.72 7.33
N ILE A 4 3.47 -5.01 6.23
CA ILE A 4 3.09 -5.61 4.97
C ILE A 4 4.24 -5.45 3.99
N ASN A 5 4.67 -6.55 3.39
CA ASN A 5 5.71 -6.55 2.36
C ASN A 5 5.11 -6.02 1.07
N ILE A 6 5.65 -4.91 0.58
CA ILE A 6 5.17 -4.28 -0.65
C ILE A 6 6.17 -4.43 -1.80
N GLY A 7 7.15 -5.34 -1.64
CA GLY A 7 8.08 -5.70 -2.70
C GLY A 7 9.45 -5.13 -2.48
N PHE A 8 10.45 -5.82 -2.99
CA PHE A 8 11.84 -5.37 -3.03
C PHE A 8 12.39 -4.98 -1.66
N GLY A 9 11.95 -5.71 -0.64
CA GLY A 9 12.44 -5.47 0.70
C GLY A 9 11.77 -4.30 1.42
N SER A 10 10.77 -3.68 0.80
CA SER A 10 10.07 -2.55 1.40
C SER A 10 8.86 -3.04 2.20
N MET A 11 8.63 -2.43 3.33
CA MET A 11 7.53 -2.77 4.23
C MET A 11 6.78 -1.51 4.62
N VAL A 12 5.48 -1.65 4.86
CA VAL A 12 4.68 -0.56 5.41
C VAL A 12 3.97 -1.05 6.66
N ALA A 13 3.69 -0.12 7.57
CA ALA A 13 2.97 -0.44 8.79
C ALA A 13 1.48 -0.63 8.46
N ALA A 14 0.95 -1.81 8.76
CA ALA A 14 -0.42 -2.13 8.40
C ALA A 14 -1.42 -1.24 9.10
N ASN A 15 -1.12 -0.82 10.34
CA ASN A 15 -2.04 0.01 11.10
C ASN A 15 -2.02 1.49 10.71
N ARG A 16 -1.14 1.87 9.78
CA ARG A 16 -1.07 3.26 9.29
C ARG A 16 -1.52 3.37 7.84
N LEU A 17 -1.99 2.28 7.29
CA LEU A 17 -2.42 2.21 5.89
C LEU A 17 -3.90 2.56 5.81
N LEU A 18 -4.24 3.51 4.94
CA LEU A 18 -5.63 3.91 4.73
C LEU A 18 -6.27 3.17 3.58
N ALA A 19 -5.54 3.00 2.48
CA ALA A 19 -6.14 2.42 1.28
C ALA A 19 -5.08 1.81 0.39
N ILE A 20 -5.48 0.79 -0.33
CA ILE A 20 -4.70 0.14 -1.38
C ILE A 20 -5.55 0.25 -2.63
N VAL A 21 -5.06 0.98 -3.64
CA VAL A 21 -5.88 1.27 -4.81
C VAL A 21 -5.09 1.02 -6.10
N ALA A 22 -5.84 0.77 -7.17
CA ALA A 22 -5.24 0.62 -8.50
C ALA A 22 -4.84 1.99 -9.04
N PRO A 23 -3.78 2.07 -9.83
CA PRO A 23 -3.23 3.36 -10.26
C PRO A 23 -3.92 4.00 -11.47
N ASP A 24 -4.90 3.32 -12.08
CA ASP A 24 -5.33 3.68 -13.43
C ASP A 24 -6.40 4.75 -13.52
N SER A 25 -7.07 5.09 -12.42
CA SER A 25 -8.14 6.09 -12.49
C SER A 25 -7.57 7.50 -12.47
N ALA A 26 -8.32 8.44 -13.06
CA ALA A 26 -7.90 9.84 -13.09
C ALA A 26 -7.77 10.43 -11.68
N PRO A 27 -8.70 10.16 -10.75
CA PRO A 27 -8.52 10.67 -9.38
C PRO A 27 -7.24 10.18 -8.72
N ILE A 28 -6.89 8.92 -8.92
CA ILE A 28 -5.69 8.38 -8.30
C ILE A 28 -4.43 8.95 -8.96
N LYS A 29 -4.45 9.13 -10.27
CA LYS A 29 -3.31 9.76 -10.93
C LYS A 29 -3.08 11.17 -10.41
N ARG A 30 -4.16 11.89 -10.10
CA ARG A 30 -4.04 13.22 -9.53
C ARG A 30 -3.44 13.16 -8.13
N VAL A 31 -3.88 12.21 -7.31
CA VAL A 31 -3.33 12.04 -5.96
C VAL A 31 -1.83 11.80 -6.03
N VAL A 32 -1.40 10.93 -6.95
CA VAL A 32 0.03 10.65 -7.12
C VAL A 32 0.79 11.90 -7.54
N GLN A 33 0.24 12.65 -8.49
CA GLN A 33 0.91 13.85 -8.97
C GLN A 33 1.04 14.90 -7.86
N GLU A 34 -0.03 15.10 -7.10
CA GLU A 34 0.02 16.05 -5.99
C GLU A 34 1.00 15.64 -4.93
N ALA A 35 1.07 14.35 -4.64
CA ALA A 35 2.06 13.86 -3.66
C ALA A 35 3.47 14.11 -4.16
N ARG A 36 3.70 13.90 -5.46
CA ARG A 36 5.02 14.15 -6.04
C ARG A 36 5.41 15.61 -5.87
N GLU A 37 4.48 16.51 -6.14
CA GLU A 37 4.75 17.94 -6.05
C GLU A 37 5.01 18.39 -4.62
N ARG A 38 4.40 17.72 -3.65
CA ARG A 38 4.54 18.04 -2.24
C ARG A 38 5.69 17.31 -1.56
N GLY A 39 6.40 16.46 -2.28
CA GLY A 39 7.49 15.69 -1.69
C GLY A 39 7.01 14.57 -0.80
N MET A 40 5.77 14.11 -1.00
CA MET A 40 5.17 13.06 -0.18
C MET A 40 5.05 11.74 -0.93
N LEU A 41 5.66 11.62 -2.10
CA LEU A 41 5.59 10.41 -2.90
C LEU A 41 6.81 9.55 -2.64
N ILE A 42 6.56 8.27 -2.37
CA ILE A 42 7.64 7.29 -2.20
C ILE A 42 7.46 6.24 -3.29
N ASP A 43 8.46 6.12 -4.17
CA ASP A 43 8.39 5.15 -5.26
C ASP A 43 9.13 3.89 -4.84
N ALA A 44 8.38 2.86 -4.46
CA ALA A 44 8.92 1.58 -4.05
C ALA A 44 8.81 0.54 -5.16
N SER A 45 8.58 0.97 -6.41
CA SER A 45 8.46 0.05 -7.54
C SER A 45 9.81 -0.31 -8.13
N TYR A 46 10.84 0.45 -7.83
CA TYR A 46 12.22 0.21 -8.29
C TYR A 46 12.29 0.11 -9.81
N GLY A 47 11.65 1.05 -10.49
CA GLY A 47 11.69 1.11 -11.95
C GLY A 47 10.76 0.15 -12.64
N ARG A 48 10.02 -0.69 -11.90
CA ARG A 48 9.02 -1.56 -12.48
C ARG A 48 7.71 -0.82 -12.64
N LYS A 49 6.81 -1.40 -13.44
CA LYS A 49 5.51 -0.78 -13.62
C LYS A 49 4.76 -0.74 -12.29
N THR A 50 4.20 0.41 -11.97
CA THR A 50 3.39 0.56 -10.78
C THR A 50 2.07 -0.16 -10.96
N LYS A 51 1.76 -1.07 -10.05
CA LYS A 51 0.51 -1.83 -10.09
C LYS A 51 -0.41 -1.46 -8.95
N THR A 52 0.09 -0.80 -7.92
CA THR A 52 -0.71 -0.43 -6.76
C THR A 52 -0.24 0.90 -6.20
N VAL A 53 -1.19 1.68 -5.72
CA VAL A 53 -0.93 2.93 -5.00
C VAL A 53 -1.41 2.73 -3.57
N ILE A 54 -0.55 3.02 -2.61
CA ILE A 54 -0.83 2.83 -1.19
C ILE A 54 -0.94 4.20 -0.54
N LEU A 55 -2.05 4.45 0.13
CA LEU A 55 -2.29 5.71 0.81
C LEU A 55 -2.12 5.50 2.30
N MET A 56 -1.25 6.32 2.91
CA MET A 56 -0.94 6.21 4.32
C MET A 56 -1.62 7.34 5.10
N ASP A 57 -1.80 7.15 6.41
CA ASP A 57 -2.46 8.14 7.26
C ASP A 57 -1.60 9.38 7.49
N THR A 58 -0.36 9.38 7.02
CA THR A 58 0.55 10.51 7.09
C THR A 58 0.51 11.37 5.83
N ASP A 59 -0.40 11.08 4.91
CA ASP A 59 -0.50 11.71 3.59
C ASP A 59 0.60 11.27 2.63
N HIS A 60 1.45 10.33 3.02
CA HIS A 60 2.40 9.75 2.08
C HIS A 60 1.68 8.84 1.09
N VAL A 61 2.14 8.87 -0.14
CA VAL A 61 1.64 8.04 -1.22
C VAL A 61 2.79 7.17 -1.70
N ILE A 62 2.57 5.85 -1.70
CA ILE A 62 3.63 4.89 -2.02
C ILE A 62 3.24 4.11 -3.25
N LEU A 63 4.16 4.03 -4.21
CA LEU A 63 3.95 3.25 -5.42
C LEU A 63 4.59 1.88 -5.26
N SER A 64 3.86 0.82 -5.63
CA SER A 64 4.34 -0.55 -5.51
C SER A 64 4.15 -1.29 -6.82
N ALA A 65 5.09 -2.18 -7.14
CA ALA A 65 5.00 -3.04 -8.31
C ALA A 65 4.25 -4.34 -8.01
N ILE A 66 3.81 -4.54 -6.78
CA ILE A 66 3.05 -5.74 -6.41
C ILE A 66 1.59 -5.52 -6.79
N PRO A 67 0.94 -6.53 -7.38
CA PRO A 67 -0.48 -6.39 -7.76
C PRO A 67 -1.36 -6.08 -6.56
N THR A 68 -2.42 -5.31 -6.82
CA THR A 68 -3.32 -4.87 -5.77
C THR A 68 -3.94 -6.04 -5.02
N GLU A 69 -4.34 -7.09 -5.74
CA GLU A 69 -4.95 -8.26 -5.11
C GLU A 69 -3.99 -8.94 -4.14
N THR A 70 -2.71 -8.99 -4.50
CA THR A 70 -1.71 -9.60 -3.64
C THR A 70 -1.53 -8.81 -2.36
N LEU A 71 -1.46 -7.49 -2.48
CA LEU A 71 -1.33 -6.64 -1.29
C LEU A 71 -2.57 -6.70 -0.42
N TYR A 72 -3.73 -6.73 -1.04
CA TYR A 72 -4.98 -6.86 -0.30
C TYR A 72 -5.00 -8.16 0.49
N ALA A 73 -4.57 -9.26 -0.13
CA ALA A 73 -4.54 -10.55 0.55
C ALA A 73 -3.57 -10.52 1.72
N ARG A 74 -2.42 -9.90 1.55
CA ARG A 74 -1.44 -9.79 2.63
C ARG A 74 -1.99 -8.99 3.80
N TRP A 75 -2.73 -7.93 3.49
CA TRP A 75 -3.32 -7.09 4.51
C TRP A 75 -4.42 -7.84 5.26
N MET A 76 -5.26 -8.55 4.52
CA MET A 76 -6.33 -9.34 5.12
C MET A 76 -5.77 -10.45 6.00
N ASP A 77 -4.67 -11.04 5.57
CA ASP A 77 -4.03 -12.11 6.32
C ASP A 77 -3.57 -11.63 7.70
N ILE A 78 -3.16 -10.37 7.78
CA ILE A 78 -2.76 -9.79 9.06
C ILE A 78 -3.96 -9.61 9.97
N GLN A 79 -5.11 -9.27 9.40
CA GLN A 79 -6.32 -8.99 10.18
C GLN A 79 -6.99 -10.25 10.70
N GLU A 80 -6.99 -11.31 9.90
CA GLU A 80 -7.76 -12.50 10.19
C GLU A 80 -7.24 -13.37 11.33
N PRO A 81 -5.92 -13.53 11.50
CA PRO A 81 -5.43 -14.45 12.54
C PRO A 81 -5.97 -14.18 13.92
N GLU A 82 -6.27 -12.92 14.23
CA GLU A 82 -6.79 -12.58 15.54
C GLU A 82 -8.13 -13.23 15.80
N MET A 83 -8.98 -13.24 14.75
CA MET A 83 -10.29 -13.84 14.89
C MET A 83 -10.21 -15.33 15.10
N GLU A 84 -9.29 -15.98 14.44
CA GLU A 84 -9.11 -17.41 14.58
C GLU A 84 -8.66 -17.79 15.97
N GLU A 85 -7.79 -17.01 16.54
CA GLU A 85 -7.31 -17.27 17.89
C GLU A 85 -8.43 -17.19 18.89
N GLU A 86 -9.35 -16.28 18.70
CA GLU A 86 -10.45 -16.10 19.63
C GLU A 86 -11.40 -17.28 19.60
N ASN A 87 -11.44 -17.98 18.50
CA ASN A 87 -12.35 -19.11 18.34
C ASN A 87 -11.86 -20.36 19.00
N GLN A 88 -10.70 -20.32 19.55
CA GLN A 88 -10.16 -21.48 20.20
C GLN A 88 -10.38 -21.41 21.68
#